data_e71135b5139acd11476b07d978908bbc
#
_entry.id   e71135b5139acd11476b07d978908bbc
#
_cell.length_a   1.000
_cell.length_b   1.000
_cell.length_c   1.000
_cell.angle_alpha   90.00
_cell.angle_beta   90.00
_cell.angle_gamma   90.00
#
_symmetry.space_group_name_H-M   'P 1'
#
loop_
_entity.id
_entity.type
_entity.pdbx_description
1 polymer ?
#
loop_
_entity_poly.entity_id
_entity_poly.type
_entity_poly.pdbx_seq_one_letter_code
_entity_poly.pdbx_strand_id
1 'polypeptide(L)'
;MDIYSTLSHEKENLVPINENRINMFVCGPTVYDDAHIGHGRTYVAFDTIKRFLEYLGYSVFYIQNITDVDDKIINRSKETGISTTDIAKKYEKRYIEDMNALNVNNVNLFARATDHMAEIIDQIERLIEKGYAYETEDGVYFEIAKFKDFGKLSHINVDELQSHRELAKSTKKNKNDFVLWKKRDDPSEPRWNSPWGMGRPGWHIEDTAITEYYFGSQYDIHGGGIDLIFPHHEAEITQMEAVSGKSPMVRYWLHTGFLMVSGEKMSKSLKNFITIRDLLKDFDGDVIRFFILNKHYRSKIDFSHKVLVDAGKGLERIKKYYELVSGQLADKNSNATADYELVSNTKKEFIDCMSDDFNTPKAIASVFKLINESKKDILDEKLNESELAAIKGFLDDVSYILGIDFQQKQDSSKDKELFDLIADIRTELRANKQYELSDKIREKLVDLGYEISD
;
A
#
# COMPACT_ATOMS: atom_id res chain seq x y z
N MET A 1 -8.32 18.12 10.95
CA MET A 1 -8.11 17.25 9.80
C MET A 1 -9.37 16.42 9.60
N ASP A 2 -9.89 16.41 8.36
CA ASP A 2 -11.14 15.71 8.06
C ASP A 2 -10.85 14.52 7.15
N ILE A 3 -11.41 13.36 7.47
CA ILE A 3 -11.28 12.13 6.70
C ILE A 3 -12.66 11.57 6.35
N TYR A 4 -12.82 11.08 5.13
CA TYR A 4 -14.06 10.47 4.69
C TYR A 4 -14.17 9.05 5.23
N SER A 5 -15.28 8.74 5.89
CA SER A 5 -15.61 7.39 6.33
C SER A 5 -16.68 6.76 5.42
N THR A 6 -16.42 5.53 4.96
CA THR A 6 -17.43 4.78 4.19
C THR A 6 -18.64 4.42 5.04
N LEU A 7 -18.48 4.33 6.36
CA LEU A 7 -19.59 4.00 7.26
C LEU A 7 -20.64 5.10 7.33
N SER A 8 -20.20 6.37 7.44
CA SER A 8 -21.10 7.52 7.50
C SER A 8 -21.40 8.14 6.13
N HIS A 9 -20.58 7.84 5.10
CA HIS A 9 -20.57 8.53 3.80
C HIS A 9 -20.26 10.03 3.88
N GLU A 10 -19.63 10.47 4.97
CA GLU A 10 -19.31 11.88 5.21
C GLU A 10 -17.85 12.06 5.59
N LYS A 11 -17.35 13.30 5.52
CA LYS A 11 -16.08 13.68 6.11
C LYS A 11 -16.27 13.97 7.59
N GLU A 12 -15.46 13.35 8.40
CA GLU A 12 -15.48 13.45 9.84
C GLU A 12 -14.13 13.95 10.35
N ASN A 13 -14.14 14.72 11.43
CA ASN A 13 -12.88 15.13 12.06
C ASN A 13 -12.18 13.92 12.67
N LEU A 14 -10.89 13.76 12.39
CA LEU A 14 -10.07 12.69 12.96
C LEU A 14 -9.87 12.92 14.46
N VAL A 15 -10.48 12.07 15.26
CA VAL A 15 -10.34 12.01 16.72
C VAL A 15 -9.96 10.58 17.09
N PRO A 16 -8.68 10.27 17.38
CA PRO A 16 -8.28 8.95 17.80
C PRO A 16 -8.95 8.48 19.09
N ILE A 17 -9.08 7.17 19.29
CA ILE A 17 -9.57 6.56 20.53
C ILE A 17 -8.61 6.86 21.69
N ASN A 18 -7.30 6.76 21.41
CA ASN A 18 -6.26 7.10 22.35
C ASN A 18 -5.54 8.36 21.87
N GLU A 19 -5.36 9.34 22.74
CA GLU A 19 -4.67 10.58 22.39
C GLU A 19 -3.30 10.31 21.75
N ASN A 20 -3.04 10.96 20.62
CA ASN A 20 -1.79 10.85 19.84
C ASN A 20 -1.43 9.45 19.32
N ARG A 21 -2.30 8.45 19.47
CA ARG A 21 -2.08 7.10 18.93
C ARG A 21 -3.22 6.70 18.01
N ILE A 22 -2.87 6.19 16.84
CA ILE A 22 -3.81 5.66 15.84
C ILE A 22 -3.49 4.18 15.60
N ASN A 23 -4.48 3.33 15.84
CA ASN A 23 -4.43 1.92 15.46
C ASN A 23 -5.07 1.77 14.07
N MET A 24 -4.28 1.30 13.11
CA MET A 24 -4.70 1.15 11.72
C MET A 24 -4.52 -0.29 11.26
N PHE A 25 -5.59 -0.88 10.75
CA PHE A 25 -5.56 -2.18 10.08
C PHE A 25 -5.92 -2.00 8.60
N VAL A 26 -5.20 -2.67 7.73
CA VAL A 26 -5.53 -2.69 6.29
C VAL A 26 -5.51 -4.13 5.81
N CYS A 27 -6.62 -4.58 5.22
CA CYS A 27 -6.71 -5.92 4.66
C CYS A 27 -5.58 -6.21 3.70
N GLY A 28 -4.84 -7.26 3.98
CA GLY A 28 -3.70 -7.73 3.21
C GLY A 28 -4.07 -8.69 2.08
N PRO A 29 -3.09 -9.21 1.37
CA PRO A 29 -3.35 -10.11 0.25
C PRO A 29 -3.55 -11.56 0.69
N THR A 30 -4.31 -12.31 -0.11
CA THR A 30 -4.21 -13.77 -0.14
C THR A 30 -2.99 -14.14 -0.99
N VAL A 31 -2.01 -14.82 -0.39
CA VAL A 31 -0.69 -15.08 -0.99
C VAL A 31 -0.67 -16.35 -1.85
N TYR A 32 -1.36 -16.33 -2.98
CA TYR A 32 -1.42 -17.45 -3.94
C TYR A 32 -0.82 -17.14 -5.31
N ASP A 33 -0.55 -15.86 -5.60
CA ASP A 33 0.00 -15.37 -6.88
C ASP A 33 0.69 -14.02 -6.68
N ASP A 34 1.38 -13.53 -7.72
CA ASP A 34 2.05 -12.23 -7.69
C ASP A 34 1.09 -11.07 -7.44
N ALA A 35 1.58 -10.06 -6.72
CA ALA A 35 0.83 -8.84 -6.46
C ALA A 35 0.60 -8.05 -7.76
N HIS A 36 -0.63 -7.55 -7.92
CA HIS A 36 -1.00 -6.70 -9.06
C HIS A 36 -1.02 -5.22 -8.68
N ILE A 37 -1.04 -4.36 -9.68
CA ILE A 37 -1.04 -2.89 -9.48
C ILE A 37 -2.23 -2.39 -8.64
N GLY A 38 -3.34 -3.12 -8.57
CA GLY A 38 -4.45 -2.82 -7.67
C GLY A 38 -4.05 -2.94 -6.19
N HIS A 39 -3.26 -3.97 -5.83
CA HIS A 39 -2.64 -4.08 -4.51
C HIS A 39 -1.70 -2.90 -4.26
N GLY A 40 -0.80 -2.61 -5.22
CA GLY A 40 0.10 -1.45 -5.14
C GLY A 40 -0.65 -0.16 -4.87
N ARG A 41 -1.80 0.06 -5.54
CA ARG A 41 -2.64 1.22 -5.31
C ARG A 41 -3.12 1.34 -3.87
N THR A 42 -3.65 0.26 -3.32
CA THR A 42 -4.17 0.26 -1.95
C THR A 42 -3.05 0.52 -0.96
N TYR A 43 -1.96 -0.21 -1.06
CA TYR A 43 -0.91 -0.14 -0.04
C TYR A 43 -0.03 1.12 -0.14
N VAL A 44 0.18 1.67 -1.34
CA VAL A 44 0.79 3.00 -1.50
C VAL A 44 -0.07 4.09 -0.88
N ALA A 45 -1.40 4.03 -1.04
CA ALA A 45 -2.29 5.00 -0.42
C ALA A 45 -2.21 4.95 1.12
N PHE A 46 -2.29 3.76 1.71
CA PHE A 46 -2.24 3.62 3.18
C PHE A 46 -0.85 3.88 3.76
N ASP A 47 0.22 3.58 3.05
CA ASP A 47 1.58 3.98 3.44
C ASP A 47 1.71 5.51 3.47
N THR A 48 1.17 6.21 2.46
CA THR A 48 1.17 7.68 2.41
C THR A 48 0.29 8.27 3.51
N ILE A 49 -0.88 7.69 3.79
CA ILE A 49 -1.75 8.08 4.90
C ILE A 49 -0.99 7.96 6.23
N LYS A 50 -0.33 6.83 6.47
CA LYS A 50 0.48 6.63 7.67
C LYS A 50 1.58 7.67 7.80
N ARG A 51 2.38 7.88 6.73
CA ARG A 51 3.48 8.87 6.74
C ARG A 51 2.98 10.27 7.06
N PHE A 52 1.85 10.66 6.49
CA PHE A 52 1.26 11.97 6.78
C PHE A 52 0.75 12.09 8.21
N LEU A 53 0.08 11.06 8.75
CA LEU A 53 -0.35 11.05 10.15
C LEU A 53 0.85 11.12 11.11
N GLU A 54 1.95 10.42 10.83
CA GLU A 54 3.19 10.48 11.61
C GLU A 54 3.87 11.86 11.48
N TYR A 55 3.84 12.47 10.29
CA TYR A 55 4.31 13.84 10.09
C TYR A 55 3.53 14.87 10.93
N LEU A 56 2.23 14.65 11.14
CA LEU A 56 1.40 15.46 12.05
C LEU A 56 1.64 15.16 13.54
N GLY A 57 2.51 14.20 13.88
CA GLY A 57 2.89 13.86 15.25
C GLY A 57 2.09 12.71 15.89
N TYR A 58 1.25 12.01 15.13
CA TYR A 58 0.58 10.80 15.64
C TYR A 58 1.55 9.62 15.66
N SER A 59 1.44 8.77 16.68
CA SER A 59 2.05 7.43 16.67
C SER A 59 1.08 6.45 16.00
N VAL A 60 1.42 5.95 14.82
CA VAL A 60 0.55 5.04 14.05
C VAL A 60 1.05 3.61 14.16
N PHE A 61 0.22 2.71 14.71
CA PHE A 61 0.49 1.27 14.69
C PHE A 61 -0.31 0.62 13.57
N TYR A 62 0.38 0.29 12.48
CA TYR A 62 -0.20 -0.24 11.25
C TYR A 62 0.02 -1.75 11.16
N ILE A 63 -1.08 -2.49 11.19
CA ILE A 63 -1.11 -3.95 10.96
C ILE A 63 -1.72 -4.24 9.60
N GLN A 64 -1.11 -5.18 8.89
CA GLN A 64 -1.64 -5.77 7.69
C GLN A 64 -1.68 -7.28 7.86
N ASN A 65 -2.83 -7.93 7.59
CA ASN A 65 -2.86 -9.38 7.61
C ASN A 65 -2.21 -10.00 6.37
N ILE A 66 -1.87 -11.26 6.47
CA ILE A 66 -1.51 -12.13 5.36
C ILE A 66 -2.43 -13.34 5.43
N THR A 67 -3.34 -13.45 4.45
CA THR A 67 -4.16 -14.66 4.30
C THR A 67 -3.33 -15.76 3.65
N ASP A 68 -2.72 -16.58 4.49
CA ASP A 68 -1.82 -17.68 4.10
C ASP A 68 -2.51 -19.06 4.09
N VAL A 69 -3.83 -19.08 4.33
CA VAL A 69 -4.70 -20.26 4.20
C VAL A 69 -6.02 -19.89 3.52
N ASP A 70 -6.23 -20.36 2.28
CA ASP A 70 -7.43 -20.06 1.49
C ASP A 70 -7.63 -21.11 0.38
N ASP A 71 -8.86 -21.21 -0.15
CA ASP A 71 -9.19 -22.06 -1.29
C ASP A 71 -8.31 -21.77 -2.51
N LYS A 72 -7.92 -20.50 -2.75
CA LYS A 72 -7.05 -20.13 -3.87
C LYS A 72 -5.65 -20.71 -3.74
N ILE A 73 -5.10 -20.75 -2.52
CA ILE A 73 -3.79 -21.36 -2.24
C ILE A 73 -3.87 -22.88 -2.46
N ILE A 74 -4.94 -23.51 -1.97
CA ILE A 74 -5.17 -24.96 -2.13
C ILE A 74 -5.31 -25.31 -3.61
N ASN A 75 -6.09 -24.57 -4.37
CA ASN A 75 -6.24 -24.77 -5.81
C ASN A 75 -4.91 -24.61 -6.54
N ARG A 76 -4.15 -23.57 -6.19
CA ARG A 76 -2.82 -23.34 -6.76
C ARG A 76 -1.83 -24.48 -6.45
N SER A 77 -1.91 -25.04 -5.24
CA SER A 77 -1.14 -26.22 -4.83
C SER A 77 -1.49 -27.43 -5.70
N LYS A 78 -2.79 -27.69 -5.92
CA LYS A 78 -3.24 -28.78 -6.80
C LYS A 78 -2.80 -28.61 -8.25
N GLU A 79 -2.81 -27.37 -8.76
CA GLU A 79 -2.37 -27.04 -10.13
C GLU A 79 -0.85 -27.23 -10.34
N THR A 80 -0.06 -26.87 -9.33
CA THR A 80 1.41 -26.79 -9.46
C THR A 80 2.16 -27.98 -8.85
N GLY A 81 1.51 -28.77 -8.01
CA GLY A 81 2.13 -29.85 -7.24
C GLY A 81 3.03 -29.36 -6.09
N ILE A 82 3.04 -28.03 -5.81
CA ILE A 82 3.79 -27.44 -4.70
C ILE A 82 2.91 -27.41 -3.45
N SER A 83 3.49 -27.62 -2.26
CA SER A 83 2.71 -27.59 -1.02
C SER A 83 2.05 -26.23 -0.79
N THR A 84 0.89 -26.20 -0.12
CA THR A 84 0.19 -24.95 0.22
C THR A 84 1.05 -24.00 1.03
N THR A 85 1.83 -24.53 1.98
CA THR A 85 2.76 -23.78 2.81
C THR A 85 3.87 -23.14 1.98
N ASP A 86 4.45 -23.87 1.01
CA ASP A 86 5.52 -23.33 0.16
C ASP A 86 4.98 -22.29 -0.82
N ILE A 87 3.76 -22.48 -1.33
CA ILE A 87 3.08 -21.47 -2.14
C ILE A 87 2.88 -20.18 -1.34
N ALA A 88 2.30 -20.27 -0.15
CA ALA A 88 2.05 -19.13 0.70
C ALA A 88 3.36 -18.37 1.01
N LYS A 89 4.38 -19.07 1.49
CA LYS A 89 5.71 -18.48 1.77
C LYS A 89 6.35 -17.83 0.55
N LYS A 90 6.26 -18.48 -0.63
CA LYS A 90 6.80 -17.95 -1.88
C LYS A 90 6.15 -16.62 -2.24
N TYR A 91 4.82 -16.56 -2.26
CA TYR A 91 4.11 -15.38 -2.71
C TYR A 91 4.05 -14.28 -1.66
N GLU A 92 4.08 -14.62 -0.37
CA GLU A 92 4.30 -13.64 0.71
C GLU A 92 5.66 -12.94 0.54
N LYS A 93 6.74 -13.69 0.35
CA LYS A 93 8.07 -13.12 0.12
C LYS A 93 8.06 -12.19 -1.09
N ARG A 94 7.46 -12.63 -2.21
CA ARG A 94 7.38 -11.83 -3.44
C ARG A 94 6.53 -10.58 -3.24
N TYR A 95 5.44 -10.68 -2.48
CA TYR A 95 4.62 -9.55 -2.11
C TYR A 95 5.40 -8.50 -1.32
N ILE A 96 6.14 -8.90 -0.30
CA ILE A 96 6.97 -7.99 0.51
C ILE A 96 8.07 -7.33 -0.35
N GLU A 97 8.71 -8.08 -1.26
CA GLU A 97 9.68 -7.53 -2.21
C GLU A 97 9.05 -6.47 -3.13
N ASP A 98 7.85 -6.73 -3.65
CA ASP A 98 7.11 -5.81 -4.51
C ASP A 98 6.71 -4.53 -3.75
N MET A 99 6.26 -4.68 -2.50
CA MET A 99 5.92 -3.54 -1.64
C MET A 99 7.16 -2.69 -1.32
N ASN A 100 8.27 -3.32 -0.99
CA ASN A 100 9.54 -2.62 -0.77
C ASN A 100 10.00 -1.85 -2.02
N ALA A 101 9.86 -2.44 -3.21
CA ALA A 101 10.19 -1.77 -4.47
C ALA A 101 9.30 -0.53 -4.74
N LEU A 102 8.08 -0.51 -4.20
CA LEU A 102 7.19 0.65 -4.20
C LEU A 102 7.39 1.58 -2.99
N ASN A 103 8.43 1.37 -2.19
CA ASN A 103 8.68 2.07 -0.92
C ASN A 103 7.50 2.01 0.07
N VAL A 104 6.72 0.91 0.04
CA VAL A 104 5.70 0.58 1.04
C VAL A 104 6.35 -0.29 2.10
N ASN A 105 7.02 0.33 3.06
CA ASN A 105 7.86 -0.32 4.07
C ASN A 105 7.53 0.08 5.51
N ASN A 106 6.43 0.77 5.71
CA ASN A 106 6.02 1.28 7.02
C ASN A 106 4.96 0.41 7.73
N VAL A 107 4.68 -0.79 7.24
CA VAL A 107 3.85 -1.76 7.97
C VAL A 107 4.59 -2.20 9.23
N ASN A 108 3.98 -2.00 10.40
CA ASN A 108 4.62 -2.37 11.67
C ASN A 108 4.55 -3.87 11.92
N LEU A 109 3.49 -4.53 11.43
CA LEU A 109 3.29 -5.96 11.62
C LEU A 109 2.54 -6.57 10.44
N PHE A 110 3.11 -7.63 9.86
CA PHE A 110 2.39 -8.55 8.98
C PHE A 110 1.87 -9.72 9.82
N ALA A 111 0.55 -9.79 10.01
CA ALA A 111 -0.11 -10.81 10.83
C ALA A 111 -0.67 -11.93 9.94
N ARG A 112 -0.08 -13.12 10.02
CA ARG A 112 -0.58 -14.28 9.26
C ARG A 112 -1.79 -14.90 9.94
N ALA A 113 -2.78 -15.31 9.15
CA ALA A 113 -3.97 -16.00 9.65
C ALA A 113 -3.59 -17.29 10.40
N THR A 114 -2.60 -18.04 9.87
CA THR A 114 -2.18 -19.31 10.52
C THR A 114 -1.48 -19.12 11.86
N ASP A 115 -0.92 -17.95 12.15
CA ASP A 115 -0.31 -17.64 13.43
C ASP A 115 -1.37 -17.29 14.52
N HIS A 116 -2.64 -17.10 14.13
CA HIS A 116 -3.73 -16.64 15.02
C HIS A 116 -4.90 -17.63 15.12
N MET A 117 -4.64 -18.93 14.91
CA MET A 117 -5.69 -19.97 14.96
C MET A 117 -6.39 -20.07 16.31
N ALA A 118 -5.67 -19.85 17.41
CA ALA A 118 -6.25 -19.90 18.75
C ALA A 118 -7.26 -18.77 18.96
N GLU A 119 -6.93 -17.57 18.53
CA GLU A 119 -7.78 -16.36 18.60
C GLU A 119 -9.02 -16.51 17.69
N ILE A 120 -8.84 -17.07 16.51
CA ILE A 120 -9.93 -17.36 15.57
C ILE A 120 -10.93 -18.34 16.20
N ILE A 121 -10.44 -19.44 16.76
CA ILE A 121 -11.28 -20.46 17.40
C ILE A 121 -12.02 -19.88 18.60
N ASP A 122 -11.31 -19.14 19.48
CA ASP A 122 -11.90 -18.47 20.65
C ASP A 122 -13.02 -17.50 20.23
N GLN A 123 -12.81 -16.69 19.20
CA GLN A 123 -13.82 -15.74 18.74
C GLN A 123 -15.06 -16.47 18.19
N ILE A 124 -14.89 -17.57 17.48
CA ILE A 124 -16.00 -18.39 16.97
C ILE A 124 -16.78 -19.05 18.14
N GLU A 125 -16.09 -19.59 19.16
CA GLU A 125 -16.73 -20.15 20.36
C GLU A 125 -17.63 -19.11 21.04
N ARG A 126 -17.10 -17.90 21.26
CA ARG A 126 -17.86 -16.78 21.85
C ARG A 126 -19.07 -16.37 20.99
N LEU A 127 -18.95 -16.41 19.66
CA LEU A 127 -20.08 -16.15 18.76
C LEU A 127 -21.17 -17.22 18.87
N ILE A 128 -20.80 -18.50 19.03
CA ILE A 128 -21.75 -19.58 19.28
C ILE A 128 -22.43 -19.42 20.64
N GLU A 129 -21.65 -19.17 21.69
CA GLU A 129 -22.18 -18.98 23.06
C GLU A 129 -23.18 -17.83 23.14
N LYS A 130 -22.95 -16.75 22.37
CA LYS A 130 -23.87 -15.60 22.28
C LYS A 130 -25.04 -15.82 21.33
N GLY A 131 -25.11 -16.95 20.64
CA GLY A 131 -26.20 -17.33 19.76
C GLY A 131 -26.18 -16.65 18.39
N TYR A 132 -25.05 -16.07 17.97
CA TYR A 132 -24.86 -15.49 16.64
C TYR A 132 -24.34 -16.48 15.61
N ALA A 133 -23.76 -17.60 16.06
CA ALA A 133 -23.25 -18.64 15.17
C ALA A 133 -23.85 -20.01 15.51
N TYR A 134 -23.81 -20.93 14.56
CA TYR A 134 -24.31 -22.29 14.71
C TYR A 134 -23.44 -23.30 13.96
N GLU A 135 -23.36 -24.50 14.52
CA GLU A 135 -22.64 -25.62 13.91
C GLU A 135 -23.54 -26.41 12.96
N THR A 136 -22.95 -26.98 11.92
CA THR A 136 -23.55 -27.90 10.96
C THR A 136 -22.61 -29.07 10.67
N GLU A 137 -22.99 -29.95 9.77
CA GLU A 137 -22.16 -31.10 9.35
C GLU A 137 -20.87 -30.62 8.64
N ASP A 138 -20.93 -29.52 7.86
CA ASP A 138 -19.83 -29.03 7.01
C ASP A 138 -19.08 -27.82 7.59
N GLY A 139 -19.51 -27.26 8.73
CA GLY A 139 -18.83 -26.16 9.35
C GLY A 139 -19.57 -25.42 10.44
N VAL A 140 -19.06 -24.21 10.74
CA VAL A 140 -19.71 -23.24 11.61
C VAL A 140 -20.05 -22.00 10.79
N TYR A 141 -21.25 -21.50 10.94
CA TYR A 141 -21.76 -20.36 10.18
C TYR A 141 -22.26 -19.26 11.08
N PHE A 142 -22.06 -18.02 10.67
CA PHE A 142 -22.68 -16.85 11.29
C PHE A 142 -24.12 -16.73 10.79
N GLU A 143 -25.09 -16.56 11.69
CA GLU A 143 -26.52 -16.38 11.40
C GLU A 143 -26.83 -14.89 11.23
N ILE A 144 -26.78 -14.40 9.98
CA ILE A 144 -26.94 -12.96 9.66
C ILE A 144 -28.24 -12.39 10.24
N ALA A 145 -29.32 -13.16 10.23
CA ALA A 145 -30.63 -12.72 10.74
C ALA A 145 -30.63 -12.36 12.23
N LYS A 146 -29.59 -12.75 12.99
CA LYS A 146 -29.43 -12.39 14.41
C LYS A 146 -28.81 -11.01 14.63
N PHE A 147 -28.12 -10.47 13.64
CA PHE A 147 -27.48 -9.17 13.72
C PHE A 147 -28.30 -8.12 12.96
N LYS A 148 -28.96 -7.24 13.71
CA LYS A 148 -29.96 -6.29 13.15
C LYS A 148 -29.35 -5.24 12.24
N ASP A 149 -28.08 -4.87 12.48
CA ASP A 149 -27.41 -3.78 11.80
C ASP A 149 -26.56 -4.26 10.60
N PHE A 150 -26.82 -5.50 10.11
CA PHE A 150 -26.16 -6.00 8.92
C PHE A 150 -26.50 -5.13 7.70
N GLY A 151 -25.49 -4.78 6.94
CA GLY A 151 -25.62 -3.88 5.78
C GLY A 151 -25.31 -2.41 6.08
N LYS A 152 -24.92 -2.08 7.31
CA LYS A 152 -24.68 -0.67 7.70
C LYS A 152 -23.45 -0.04 7.03
N LEU A 153 -22.43 -0.81 6.66
CA LEU A 153 -21.26 -0.33 5.93
C LEU A 153 -21.51 -0.30 4.42
N SER A 154 -22.09 -1.38 3.91
CA SER A 154 -22.33 -1.55 2.47
C SER A 154 -23.58 -0.85 1.97
N HIS A 155 -24.48 -0.42 2.90
CA HIS A 155 -25.82 0.12 2.61
C HIS A 155 -26.68 -0.81 1.76
N ILE A 156 -26.41 -2.13 1.87
CA ILE A 156 -27.17 -3.18 1.17
C ILE A 156 -28.32 -3.65 2.07
N ASN A 157 -29.52 -3.67 1.52
CA ASN A 157 -30.67 -4.30 2.18
C ASN A 157 -30.55 -5.82 2.09
N VAL A 158 -30.59 -6.50 3.23
CA VAL A 158 -30.49 -7.99 3.32
C VAL A 158 -31.57 -8.67 2.47
N ASP A 159 -32.79 -8.09 2.42
CA ASP A 159 -33.91 -8.63 1.65
C ASP A 159 -33.67 -8.55 0.13
N GLU A 160 -32.81 -7.65 -0.32
CA GLU A 160 -32.40 -7.51 -1.73
C GLU A 160 -31.25 -8.42 -2.13
N LEU A 161 -30.59 -9.08 -1.17
CA LEU A 161 -29.54 -10.09 -1.42
C LEU A 161 -30.15 -11.35 -2.06
N GLN A 162 -30.89 -11.18 -3.15
CA GLN A 162 -31.31 -12.31 -3.95
C GLN A 162 -30.09 -12.98 -4.57
N SER A 163 -29.96 -14.24 -4.25
CA SER A 163 -28.88 -15.15 -4.58
C SER A 163 -28.40 -15.06 -6.04
N HIS A 164 -27.28 -14.40 -6.28
CA HIS A 164 -26.51 -14.57 -7.50
C HIS A 164 -25.55 -15.77 -7.46
N ARG A 165 -25.56 -16.56 -6.38
CA ARG A 165 -24.81 -17.81 -6.27
C ARG A 165 -25.77 -18.93 -5.92
N GLU A 166 -26.11 -19.77 -6.89
CA GLU A 166 -26.62 -21.10 -6.63
C GLU A 166 -25.57 -21.85 -5.82
N LEU A 167 -25.84 -22.05 -4.53
CA LEU A 167 -24.99 -22.80 -3.65
C LEU A 167 -25.24 -24.28 -3.87
N ALA A 168 -24.24 -24.96 -4.43
CA ALA A 168 -24.17 -26.42 -4.33
C ALA A 168 -24.27 -26.81 -2.84
N LYS A 169 -25.20 -27.70 -2.52
CA LYS A 169 -25.43 -28.42 -1.25
C LYS A 169 -24.71 -27.80 -0.03
N SER A 170 -25.24 -26.74 0.53
CA SER A 170 -24.80 -26.17 1.80
C SER A 170 -25.78 -26.54 2.89
N THR A 171 -25.27 -26.85 4.09
CA THR A 171 -26.07 -27.15 5.29
C THR A 171 -26.54 -25.91 6.05
N LYS A 172 -26.35 -24.71 5.46
CA LYS A 172 -26.71 -23.41 6.03
C LYS A 172 -28.20 -23.30 6.32
N LYS A 173 -28.56 -22.67 7.44
CA LYS A 173 -29.95 -22.31 7.77
C LYS A 173 -30.48 -21.26 6.79
N ASN A 174 -29.66 -20.27 6.41
CA ASN A 174 -30.00 -19.27 5.42
C ASN A 174 -28.85 -19.15 4.40
N LYS A 175 -29.21 -18.98 3.12
CA LYS A 175 -28.23 -18.81 2.01
C LYS A 175 -27.25 -17.67 2.20
N ASN A 176 -27.65 -16.62 2.91
CA ASN A 176 -26.84 -15.44 3.16
C ASN A 176 -25.85 -15.61 4.34
N ASP A 177 -26.05 -16.63 5.19
CA ASP A 177 -25.13 -16.90 6.29
C ASP A 177 -23.72 -17.16 5.76
N PHE A 178 -22.71 -16.65 6.43
CA PHE A 178 -21.33 -16.81 5.99
C PHE A 178 -20.56 -17.76 6.90
N VAL A 179 -19.55 -18.41 6.34
CA VAL A 179 -18.78 -19.45 7.03
C VAL A 179 -17.75 -18.82 7.96
N LEU A 180 -17.69 -19.32 9.19
CA LEU A 180 -16.67 -18.99 10.20
C LEU A 180 -15.60 -20.07 10.27
N TRP A 181 -16.02 -21.36 10.19
CA TRP A 181 -15.13 -22.51 10.18
C TRP A 181 -15.60 -23.52 9.15
N LYS A 182 -14.70 -23.99 8.29
CA LYS A 182 -14.96 -25.02 7.27
C LYS A 182 -14.39 -26.34 7.76
N LYS A 183 -15.24 -27.32 8.06
CA LYS A 183 -14.78 -28.68 8.36
C LYS A 183 -14.10 -29.31 7.15
N ARG A 184 -12.98 -29.97 7.37
CA ARG A 184 -12.19 -30.63 6.32
C ARG A 184 -11.56 -31.90 6.86
N ASP A 185 -11.91 -33.03 6.23
CA ASP A 185 -11.39 -34.34 6.60
C ASP A 185 -10.21 -34.76 5.72
N ASP A 186 -10.00 -34.10 4.58
CA ASP A 186 -8.89 -34.42 3.66
C ASP A 186 -7.55 -34.05 4.28
N PRO A 187 -6.68 -35.05 4.59
CA PRO A 187 -5.37 -34.79 5.17
C PRO A 187 -4.39 -34.05 4.25
N SER A 188 -4.69 -33.95 2.97
CA SER A 188 -3.88 -33.22 2.00
C SER A 188 -4.11 -31.70 2.04
N GLU A 189 -5.19 -31.24 2.67
CA GLU A 189 -5.50 -29.82 2.83
C GLU A 189 -5.04 -29.31 4.19
N PRO A 190 -4.64 -28.01 4.29
CA PRO A 190 -4.32 -27.37 5.57
C PRO A 190 -5.54 -27.43 6.51
N ARG A 191 -5.35 -27.91 7.72
CA ARG A 191 -6.43 -28.04 8.69
C ARG A 191 -5.91 -28.03 10.13
N TRP A 192 -6.70 -27.50 11.02
CA TRP A 192 -6.41 -27.37 12.45
C TRP A 192 -7.50 -28.07 13.26
N ASN A 193 -7.12 -28.49 14.45
CA ASN A 193 -8.07 -29.04 15.39
C ASN A 193 -8.92 -27.92 16.00
N SER A 194 -10.21 -28.15 16.11
CA SER A 194 -11.17 -27.25 16.75
C SER A 194 -12.23 -28.03 17.51
N PRO A 195 -13.04 -27.39 18.38
CA PRO A 195 -14.16 -28.03 19.05
C PRO A 195 -15.18 -28.67 18.10
N TRP A 196 -15.26 -28.19 16.86
CA TRP A 196 -16.18 -28.63 15.82
C TRP A 196 -15.57 -29.68 14.88
N GLY A 197 -14.34 -30.12 15.16
CA GLY A 197 -13.58 -31.05 14.32
C GLY A 197 -12.45 -30.37 13.51
N MET A 198 -11.75 -31.19 12.74
CA MET A 198 -10.68 -30.73 11.87
C MET A 198 -11.22 -29.80 10.79
N GLY A 199 -10.51 -28.68 10.56
CA GLY A 199 -10.96 -27.71 9.57
C GLY A 199 -10.06 -26.49 9.44
N ARG A 200 -10.57 -25.44 8.83
CA ARG A 200 -9.88 -24.17 8.64
C ARG A 200 -10.84 -22.98 8.72
N PRO A 201 -10.35 -21.76 8.99
CA PRO A 201 -11.19 -20.60 9.12
C PRO A 201 -11.91 -20.22 7.83
N GLY A 202 -13.01 -19.52 7.98
CA GLY A 202 -13.60 -18.69 6.94
C GLY A 202 -12.75 -17.43 6.73
N TRP A 203 -12.89 -16.80 5.57
CA TRP A 203 -12.06 -15.66 5.21
C TRP A 203 -12.28 -14.40 6.08
N HIS A 204 -13.48 -14.18 6.61
CA HIS A 204 -13.83 -12.96 7.33
C HIS A 204 -13.40 -12.97 8.80
N ILE A 205 -13.29 -14.16 9.42
CA ILE A 205 -12.99 -14.27 10.85
C ILE A 205 -11.51 -14.02 11.18
N GLU A 206 -10.63 -14.19 10.19
CA GLU A 206 -9.19 -13.97 10.35
C GLU A 206 -8.90 -12.55 10.83
N ASP A 207 -9.42 -11.56 10.11
CA ASP A 207 -9.13 -10.15 10.32
C ASP A 207 -9.69 -9.65 11.65
N THR A 208 -10.90 -10.11 12.03
CA THR A 208 -11.50 -9.71 13.29
C THR A 208 -10.80 -10.34 14.49
N ALA A 209 -10.34 -11.58 14.40
CA ALA A 209 -9.56 -12.22 15.46
C ALA A 209 -8.19 -11.54 15.62
N ILE A 210 -7.50 -11.24 14.52
CA ILE A 210 -6.24 -10.51 14.52
C ILE A 210 -6.41 -9.11 15.14
N THR A 211 -7.41 -8.34 14.67
CA THR A 211 -7.62 -6.98 15.15
C THR A 211 -8.04 -6.96 16.62
N GLU A 212 -8.88 -7.89 17.07
CA GLU A 212 -9.23 -8.02 18.48
C GLU A 212 -8.02 -8.30 19.36
N TYR A 213 -7.13 -9.18 18.93
CA TYR A 213 -5.92 -9.53 19.66
C TYR A 213 -4.97 -8.34 19.88
N TYR A 214 -4.73 -7.53 18.83
CA TYR A 214 -3.77 -6.43 18.90
C TYR A 214 -4.37 -5.10 19.34
N PHE A 215 -5.62 -4.82 18.98
CA PHE A 215 -6.27 -3.51 19.19
C PHE A 215 -7.43 -3.56 20.18
N GLY A 216 -7.91 -4.76 20.47
CA GLY A 216 -9.20 -4.93 21.16
C GLY A 216 -10.38 -4.80 20.17
N SER A 217 -11.58 -4.72 20.74
CA SER A 217 -12.83 -4.74 19.96
C SER A 217 -13.15 -3.44 19.23
N GLN A 218 -12.42 -2.37 19.46
CA GLN A 218 -12.61 -1.06 18.83
C GLN A 218 -11.26 -0.42 18.52
N TYR A 219 -11.11 0.14 17.30
CA TYR A 219 -9.90 0.84 16.87
C TYR A 219 -10.20 1.96 15.88
N ASP A 220 -9.17 2.67 15.41
CA ASP A 220 -9.36 3.95 14.74
C ASP A 220 -9.65 3.81 13.25
N ILE A 221 -8.77 3.15 12.49
CA ILE A 221 -8.84 3.12 11.02
C ILE A 221 -8.82 1.68 10.51
N HIS A 222 -9.79 1.34 9.67
CA HIS A 222 -9.78 0.12 8.85
C HIS A 222 -9.75 0.49 7.37
N GLY A 223 -8.87 -0.17 6.62
CA GLY A 223 -8.65 0.12 5.22
C GLY A 223 -8.66 -1.09 4.30
N GLY A 224 -8.96 -0.82 3.02
CA GLY A 224 -8.90 -1.83 1.97
C GLY A 224 -9.34 -1.32 0.61
N GLY A 225 -9.50 -2.22 -0.36
CA GLY A 225 -10.12 -1.91 -1.64
C GLY A 225 -11.64 -1.75 -1.52
N ILE A 226 -12.25 -0.92 -2.37
CA ILE A 226 -13.71 -0.70 -2.37
C ILE A 226 -14.52 -1.99 -2.62
N ASP A 227 -13.91 -3.00 -3.25
CA ASP A 227 -14.50 -4.31 -3.47
C ASP A 227 -14.58 -5.19 -2.23
N LEU A 228 -13.88 -4.81 -1.15
CA LEU A 228 -13.94 -5.48 0.14
C LEU A 228 -15.12 -5.00 1.02
N ILE A 229 -15.72 -3.84 0.71
CA ILE A 229 -16.85 -3.32 1.48
C ILE A 229 -17.90 -4.42 1.67
N PHE A 230 -18.26 -5.09 0.59
CA PHE A 230 -19.18 -6.22 0.63
C PHE A 230 -18.63 -7.41 -0.18
N PRO A 231 -18.67 -8.63 0.37
CA PRO A 231 -19.23 -9.01 1.68
C PRO A 231 -18.23 -8.93 2.86
N HIS A 232 -16.92 -8.65 2.63
CA HIS A 232 -15.84 -8.92 3.57
C HIS A 232 -15.90 -8.02 4.82
N HIS A 233 -15.77 -6.71 4.65
CA HIS A 233 -15.77 -5.76 5.76
C HIS A 233 -17.13 -5.66 6.47
N GLU A 234 -18.24 -5.90 5.73
CA GLU A 234 -19.57 -6.00 6.35
C GLU A 234 -19.65 -7.20 7.30
N ALA A 235 -19.07 -8.33 6.91
CA ALA A 235 -19.01 -9.52 7.77
C ALA A 235 -18.10 -9.29 8.98
N GLU A 236 -17.00 -8.56 8.83
CA GLU A 236 -16.09 -8.23 9.94
C GLU A 236 -16.78 -7.36 11.00
N ILE A 237 -17.46 -6.27 10.59
CA ILE A 237 -18.25 -5.44 11.50
C ILE A 237 -19.25 -6.33 12.25
N THR A 238 -19.95 -7.16 11.51
CA THR A 238 -21.00 -8.03 12.04
C THR A 238 -20.43 -8.98 13.09
N GLN A 239 -19.31 -9.63 12.82
CA GLN A 239 -18.65 -10.56 13.75
C GLN A 239 -18.17 -9.84 15.01
N MET A 240 -17.39 -8.77 14.85
CA MET A 240 -16.78 -8.07 15.98
C MET A 240 -17.82 -7.41 16.87
N GLU A 241 -18.81 -6.74 16.31
CA GLU A 241 -19.83 -6.09 17.12
C GLU A 241 -20.76 -7.09 17.80
N ALA A 242 -21.06 -8.24 17.15
CA ALA A 242 -21.81 -9.31 17.77
C ALA A 242 -21.04 -9.94 18.94
N VAL A 243 -19.75 -10.25 18.77
CA VAL A 243 -18.95 -10.89 19.82
C VAL A 243 -18.60 -9.96 20.96
N SER A 244 -18.35 -8.68 20.69
CA SER A 244 -17.95 -7.71 21.72
C SER A 244 -19.15 -7.03 22.40
N GLY A 245 -20.26 -6.85 21.69
CA GLY A 245 -21.38 -6.03 22.09
C GLY A 245 -21.09 -4.51 22.06
N LYS A 246 -20.00 -4.10 21.39
CA LYS A 246 -19.59 -2.70 21.24
C LYS A 246 -19.69 -2.25 19.79
N SER A 247 -20.18 -1.03 19.59
CA SER A 247 -20.29 -0.37 18.29
C SER A 247 -19.84 1.09 18.41
N PRO A 248 -19.19 1.67 17.38
CA PRO A 248 -18.70 1.01 16.19
C PRO A 248 -17.43 0.18 16.46
N MET A 249 -17.21 -0.90 15.69
CA MET A 249 -15.96 -1.65 15.68
C MET A 249 -14.78 -0.75 15.29
N VAL A 250 -14.96 0.03 14.25
CA VAL A 250 -13.95 0.94 13.68
C VAL A 250 -14.55 2.33 13.57
N ARG A 251 -13.77 3.35 13.94
CA ARG A 251 -14.20 4.74 13.79
C ARG A 251 -14.27 5.20 12.35
N TYR A 252 -13.24 4.89 11.56
CA TYR A 252 -13.10 5.39 10.19
C TYR A 252 -12.81 4.25 9.22
N TRP A 253 -13.71 4.04 8.28
CA TRP A 253 -13.57 3.06 7.20
C TRP A 253 -13.09 3.74 5.93
N LEU A 254 -11.88 3.44 5.48
CA LEU A 254 -11.25 4.04 4.31
C LEU A 254 -11.12 3.02 3.18
N HIS A 255 -11.65 3.35 2.01
CA HIS A 255 -11.61 2.45 0.85
C HIS A 255 -10.97 3.10 -0.36
N THR A 256 -10.03 2.41 -0.99
CA THR A 256 -9.42 2.84 -2.24
C THR A 256 -10.32 2.48 -3.41
N GLY A 257 -10.49 3.43 -4.34
CA GLY A 257 -11.31 3.23 -5.53
C GLY A 257 -10.72 2.16 -6.48
N PHE A 258 -11.49 1.71 -7.47
CA PHE A 258 -11.03 0.72 -8.44
C PHE A 258 -9.87 1.22 -9.31
N LEU A 259 -8.94 0.31 -9.61
CA LEU A 259 -8.01 0.49 -10.71
C LEU A 259 -8.60 -0.18 -11.97
N MET A 260 -8.75 0.62 -13.01
CA MET A 260 -9.23 0.20 -14.31
C MET A 260 -8.03 0.05 -15.26
N VAL A 261 -8.15 -0.77 -16.27
CA VAL A 261 -7.17 -0.91 -17.36
C VAL A 261 -7.91 -0.68 -18.65
N SER A 262 -7.61 0.41 -19.33
CA SER A 262 -8.30 0.81 -20.56
C SER A 262 -9.83 0.90 -20.41
N GLY A 263 -10.28 1.47 -19.28
CA GLY A 263 -11.71 1.66 -18.98
C GLY A 263 -12.44 0.43 -18.44
N GLU A 264 -11.80 -0.74 -18.35
CA GLU A 264 -12.37 -1.98 -17.84
C GLU A 264 -11.77 -2.35 -16.46
N LYS A 265 -12.57 -3.04 -15.63
CA LYS A 265 -12.06 -3.57 -14.35
C LYS A 265 -10.97 -4.62 -14.64
N MET A 266 -9.83 -4.48 -13.98
CA MET A 266 -8.74 -5.45 -14.10
C MET A 266 -9.17 -6.82 -13.59
N SER A 267 -8.99 -7.86 -14.40
CA SER A 267 -9.25 -9.25 -14.03
C SER A 267 -8.41 -10.23 -14.85
N LYS A 268 -8.14 -11.41 -14.27
CA LYS A 268 -7.43 -12.49 -14.97
C LYS A 268 -8.23 -13.02 -16.17
N SER A 269 -9.55 -13.06 -16.07
CA SER A 269 -10.45 -13.52 -17.14
C SER A 269 -10.41 -12.60 -18.38
N LEU A 270 -10.22 -11.30 -18.18
CA LEU A 270 -10.09 -10.32 -19.26
C LEU A 270 -8.66 -10.21 -19.80
N LYS A 271 -7.70 -10.96 -19.25
CA LYS A 271 -6.28 -10.93 -19.65
C LYS A 271 -5.67 -9.53 -19.60
N ASN A 272 -6.23 -8.63 -18.79
CA ASN A 272 -5.72 -7.29 -18.53
C ASN A 272 -5.09 -7.16 -17.14
N PHE A 273 -4.67 -8.29 -16.57
CA PHE A 273 -4.05 -8.39 -15.26
C PHE A 273 -2.57 -7.97 -15.35
N ILE A 274 -2.17 -6.98 -14.57
CA ILE A 274 -0.84 -6.39 -14.59
C ILE A 274 -0.22 -6.56 -13.21
N THR A 275 0.91 -7.28 -13.15
CA THR A 275 1.65 -7.43 -11.89
C THR A 275 2.56 -6.23 -11.64
N ILE A 276 2.84 -5.97 -10.36
CA ILE A 276 3.82 -4.94 -9.97
C ILE A 276 5.20 -5.30 -10.56
N ARG A 277 5.59 -6.57 -10.51
CA ARG A 277 6.87 -7.06 -11.06
C ARG A 277 7.02 -6.79 -12.56
N ASP A 278 5.93 -6.90 -13.32
CA ASP A 278 5.99 -6.60 -14.76
C ASP A 278 6.21 -5.10 -14.98
N LEU A 279 5.57 -4.26 -14.21
CA LEU A 279 5.78 -2.81 -14.30
C LEU A 279 7.18 -2.38 -13.86
N LEU A 280 7.74 -3.04 -12.86
CA LEU A 280 9.09 -2.76 -12.37
C LEU A 280 10.22 -3.13 -13.35
N LYS A 281 9.91 -3.87 -14.43
CA LYS A 281 10.87 -4.10 -15.53
C LYS A 281 11.12 -2.86 -16.37
N ASP A 282 10.08 -2.00 -16.49
CA ASP A 282 10.08 -0.84 -17.39
C ASP A 282 10.08 0.49 -16.65
N PHE A 283 9.68 0.51 -15.37
CA PHE A 283 9.50 1.72 -14.58
C PHE A 283 10.05 1.58 -13.17
N ASP A 284 10.66 2.63 -12.68
CA ASP A 284 11.04 2.75 -11.27
C ASP A 284 9.80 2.69 -10.36
N GLY A 285 9.95 2.13 -9.16
CA GLY A 285 8.90 2.11 -8.14
C GLY A 285 8.37 3.49 -7.77
N ASP A 286 9.25 4.49 -7.74
CA ASP A 286 8.89 5.91 -7.53
C ASP A 286 7.91 6.43 -8.59
N VAL A 287 8.09 6.04 -9.86
CA VAL A 287 7.19 6.44 -10.96
C VAL A 287 5.82 5.79 -10.80
N ILE A 288 5.79 4.50 -10.43
CA ILE A 288 4.54 3.79 -10.18
C ILE A 288 3.82 4.42 -8.97
N ARG A 289 4.57 4.70 -7.90
CA ARG A 289 4.03 5.36 -6.70
C ARG A 289 3.49 6.76 -7.02
N PHE A 290 4.23 7.58 -7.76
CA PHE A 290 3.80 8.91 -8.18
C PHE A 290 2.53 8.87 -9.06
N PHE A 291 2.44 7.92 -10.00
CA PHE A 291 1.24 7.68 -10.79
C PHE A 291 0.02 7.43 -9.90
N ILE A 292 0.16 6.57 -8.89
CA ILE A 292 -0.91 6.24 -7.95
C ILE A 292 -1.34 7.49 -7.18
N LEU A 293 -0.39 8.28 -6.66
CA LEU A 293 -0.64 9.45 -5.82
C LEU A 293 -1.15 10.68 -6.60
N ASN A 294 -1.01 10.70 -7.93
CA ASN A 294 -1.62 11.73 -8.78
C ASN A 294 -3.15 11.63 -8.89
N LYS A 295 -3.75 10.64 -8.24
CA LYS A 295 -5.21 10.52 -8.13
C LYS A 295 -5.61 10.35 -6.67
N HIS A 296 -6.72 10.95 -6.31
CA HIS A 296 -7.29 10.77 -4.97
C HIS A 296 -7.54 9.29 -4.69
N TYR A 297 -7.21 8.81 -3.50
CA TYR A 297 -7.27 7.38 -3.17
C TYR A 297 -8.66 6.76 -3.37
N ARG A 298 -9.76 7.51 -3.14
CA ARG A 298 -11.14 7.06 -3.36
C ARG A 298 -11.59 7.08 -4.81
N SER A 299 -10.94 7.84 -5.67
CA SER A 299 -11.34 7.98 -7.08
C SER A 299 -10.95 6.75 -7.88
N LYS A 300 -11.69 6.40 -8.91
CA LYS A 300 -11.22 5.42 -9.90
C LYS A 300 -9.97 5.95 -10.61
N ILE A 301 -9.00 5.09 -10.84
CA ILE A 301 -7.81 5.40 -11.63
C ILE A 301 -7.79 4.48 -12.85
N ASP A 302 -7.56 5.06 -14.02
CA ASP A 302 -7.41 4.29 -15.26
C ASP A 302 -5.92 4.18 -15.62
N PHE A 303 -5.44 2.96 -15.68
CA PHE A 303 -4.07 2.64 -16.03
C PHE A 303 -3.91 2.52 -17.54
N SER A 304 -2.88 3.19 -18.06
CA SER A 304 -2.30 2.88 -19.35
C SER A 304 -0.80 3.17 -19.31
N HIS A 305 -0.03 2.51 -20.15
CA HIS A 305 1.42 2.74 -20.25
C HIS A 305 1.75 4.22 -20.49
N LYS A 306 0.96 4.91 -21.34
CA LYS A 306 1.12 6.34 -21.61
C LYS A 306 0.97 7.20 -20.37
N VAL A 307 -0.05 6.93 -19.53
CA VAL A 307 -0.29 7.71 -18.31
C VAL A 307 0.87 7.50 -17.31
N LEU A 308 1.45 6.30 -17.26
CA LEU A 308 2.61 6.01 -16.42
C LEU A 308 3.87 6.75 -16.92
N VAL A 309 4.10 6.79 -18.23
CA VAL A 309 5.18 7.60 -18.86
C VAL A 309 5.01 9.09 -18.52
N ASP A 310 3.79 9.61 -18.63
CA ASP A 310 3.52 11.03 -18.32
C ASP A 310 3.70 11.34 -16.82
N ALA A 311 3.35 10.39 -15.94
CA ALA A 311 3.66 10.48 -14.51
C ALA A 311 5.18 10.53 -14.26
N GLY A 312 5.96 9.71 -14.95
CA GLY A 312 7.43 9.72 -14.90
C GLY A 312 8.02 11.09 -15.26
N LYS A 313 7.52 11.73 -16.35
CA LYS A 313 7.95 13.09 -16.71
C LYS A 313 7.63 14.14 -15.64
N GLY A 314 6.45 13.99 -14.99
CA GLY A 314 6.06 14.85 -13.88
C GLY A 314 7.01 14.71 -12.69
N LEU A 315 7.31 13.48 -12.31
CA LEU A 315 8.25 13.19 -11.21
C LEU A 315 9.67 13.67 -11.54
N GLU A 316 10.15 13.44 -12.76
CA GLU A 316 11.46 13.90 -13.22
C GLU A 316 11.61 15.43 -13.09
N ARG A 317 10.53 16.17 -13.35
CA ARG A 317 10.53 17.63 -13.18
C ARG A 317 10.73 18.03 -11.71
N ILE A 318 10.13 17.32 -10.76
CA ILE A 318 10.32 17.54 -9.33
C ILE A 318 11.77 17.18 -8.94
N LYS A 319 12.27 16.02 -9.38
CA LYS A 319 13.65 15.57 -9.11
C LYS A 319 14.69 16.56 -9.62
N LYS A 320 14.56 17.04 -10.85
CA LYS A 320 15.44 18.07 -11.43
C LYS A 320 15.40 19.39 -10.66
N TYR A 321 14.23 19.76 -10.15
CA TYR A 321 14.12 20.97 -9.32
C TYR A 321 14.79 20.76 -7.96
N TYR A 322 14.62 19.60 -7.34
CA TYR A 322 15.30 19.24 -6.09
C TYR A 322 16.83 19.29 -6.25
N GLU A 323 17.37 18.76 -7.35
CA GLU A 323 18.81 18.81 -7.66
C GLU A 323 19.31 20.24 -7.86
N LEU A 324 18.55 21.07 -8.60
CA LEU A 324 18.91 22.45 -8.82
C LEU A 324 19.05 23.21 -7.48
N VAL A 325 18.10 23.02 -6.55
CA VAL A 325 18.14 23.64 -5.23
C VAL A 325 19.31 23.09 -4.40
N SER A 326 19.48 21.77 -4.40
CA SER A 326 20.54 21.10 -3.63
C SER A 326 21.94 21.46 -4.12
N GLY A 327 22.13 21.59 -5.44
CA GLY A 327 23.41 22.02 -6.06
C GLY A 327 23.80 23.40 -5.64
N GLN A 328 22.87 24.36 -5.67
CA GLN A 328 23.18 25.74 -5.23
C GLN A 328 23.45 25.87 -3.72
N LEU A 329 22.93 24.92 -2.92
CA LEU A 329 23.22 24.87 -1.47
C LEU A 329 24.56 24.21 -1.16
N ALA A 330 25.03 23.25 -1.96
CA ALA A 330 26.28 22.55 -1.72
C ALA A 330 27.51 23.48 -1.77
N ASP A 331 27.41 24.56 -2.54
CA ASP A 331 28.45 25.57 -2.67
C ASP A 331 28.48 26.58 -1.50
N LYS A 332 27.55 26.48 -0.55
CA LYS A 332 27.34 27.43 0.55
C LYS A 332 27.30 26.70 1.90
N ASN A 333 28.04 27.18 2.87
CA ASN A 333 28.18 26.59 4.21
C ASN A 333 27.19 27.22 5.21
N SER A 334 25.92 26.86 5.30
CA SER A 334 25.07 27.40 6.35
C SER A 334 24.00 26.47 6.94
N ASN A 335 23.78 26.73 8.24
CA ASN A 335 22.67 26.19 9.05
C ASN A 335 21.53 27.22 9.21
N ALA A 336 21.35 28.14 8.26
CA ALA A 336 20.39 29.23 8.39
C ALA A 336 18.96 28.73 8.06
N THR A 337 18.06 28.90 9.02
CA THR A 337 16.62 28.80 8.83
C THR A 337 16.05 30.20 8.63
N ALA A 338 15.55 30.51 7.44
CA ALA A 338 14.79 31.75 7.22
C ALA A 338 13.33 31.39 6.86
N ASP A 339 12.46 32.28 7.25
CA ASP A 339 11.07 32.26 6.83
C ASP A 339 11.00 32.83 5.39
N TYR A 340 10.81 31.91 4.42
CA TYR A 340 10.55 32.28 3.03
C TYR A 340 9.05 32.18 2.79
N GLU A 341 8.38 33.32 2.65
CA GLU A 341 6.92 33.43 2.59
C GLU A 341 6.28 32.49 1.55
N LEU A 342 6.92 32.40 0.37
CA LEU A 342 6.43 31.48 -0.68
C LEU A 342 6.42 30.03 -0.23
N VAL A 343 7.47 29.58 0.47
CA VAL A 343 7.57 28.21 1.00
C VAL A 343 6.57 28.01 2.13
N SER A 344 6.44 28.95 3.06
CA SER A 344 5.51 28.87 4.19
C SER A 344 4.06 28.77 3.71
N ASN A 345 3.70 29.58 2.70
CA ASN A 345 2.37 29.51 2.07
C ASN A 345 2.14 28.18 1.33
N THR A 346 3.13 27.70 0.58
CA THR A 346 3.05 26.43 -0.14
C THR A 346 2.95 25.23 0.82
N LYS A 347 3.76 25.23 1.88
CA LYS A 347 3.72 24.19 2.92
C LYS A 347 2.34 24.14 3.57
N LYS A 348 1.77 25.30 3.91
CA LYS A 348 0.41 25.38 4.44
C LYS A 348 -0.61 24.81 3.46
N GLU A 349 -0.56 25.22 2.17
CA GLU A 349 -1.46 24.71 1.12
C GLU A 349 -1.32 23.18 0.97
N PHE A 350 -0.10 22.65 1.00
CA PHE A 350 0.18 21.22 0.94
C PHE A 350 -0.46 20.47 2.13
N ILE A 351 -0.23 20.95 3.36
CA ILE A 351 -0.76 20.34 4.58
C ILE A 351 -2.29 20.44 4.59
N ASP A 352 -2.89 21.57 4.21
CA ASP A 352 -4.34 21.76 4.12
C ASP A 352 -4.96 20.76 3.13
N CYS A 353 -4.31 20.56 1.97
CA CYS A 353 -4.76 19.56 0.98
C CYS A 353 -4.68 18.12 1.53
N MET A 354 -3.58 17.77 2.19
CA MET A 354 -3.42 16.46 2.81
C MET A 354 -4.39 16.25 3.98
N SER A 355 -4.71 17.30 4.72
CA SER A 355 -5.68 17.28 5.81
C SER A 355 -7.13 17.22 5.36
N ASP A 356 -7.40 17.45 4.08
CA ASP A 356 -8.70 17.30 3.43
C ASP A 356 -8.81 15.92 2.76
N ASP A 357 -8.97 14.88 3.57
CA ASP A 357 -9.15 13.49 3.12
C ASP A 357 -7.97 12.97 2.27
N PHE A 358 -6.75 13.29 2.70
CA PHE A 358 -5.50 12.84 2.06
C PHE A 358 -5.45 13.15 0.55
N ASN A 359 -5.77 14.39 0.19
CA ASN A 359 -5.88 14.82 -1.21
C ASN A 359 -4.50 15.01 -1.86
N THR A 360 -3.81 13.91 -2.11
CA THR A 360 -2.47 13.90 -2.70
C THR A 360 -2.37 14.63 -4.04
N PRO A 361 -3.35 14.53 -4.99
CA PRO A 361 -3.23 15.26 -6.26
C PRO A 361 -3.23 16.78 -6.08
N LYS A 362 -4.03 17.34 -5.14
CA LYS A 362 -3.99 18.77 -4.84
C LYS A 362 -2.71 19.16 -4.11
N ALA A 363 -2.24 18.33 -3.18
CA ALA A 363 -0.97 18.54 -2.49
C ALA A 363 0.22 18.55 -3.48
N ILE A 364 0.28 17.61 -4.43
CA ILE A 364 1.30 17.59 -5.49
C ILE A 364 1.20 18.85 -6.38
N ALA A 365 -0.01 19.33 -6.66
CA ALA A 365 -0.19 20.54 -7.45
C ALA A 365 0.43 21.78 -6.79
N SER A 366 0.40 21.92 -5.45
CA SER A 366 1.07 23.01 -4.74
C SER A 366 2.60 22.94 -4.89
N VAL A 367 3.18 21.74 -4.96
CA VAL A 367 4.62 21.57 -5.25
C VAL A 367 4.96 22.08 -6.65
N PHE A 368 4.15 21.74 -7.65
CA PHE A 368 4.36 22.26 -9.02
C PHE A 368 4.19 23.79 -9.10
N LYS A 369 3.31 24.38 -8.31
CA LYS A 369 3.15 25.82 -8.19
C LYS A 369 4.44 26.47 -7.66
N LEU A 370 5.00 25.95 -6.56
CA LEU A 370 6.28 26.38 -6.02
C LEU A 370 7.39 26.35 -7.09
N ILE A 371 7.50 25.21 -7.81
CA ILE A 371 8.49 25.06 -8.89
C ILE A 371 8.33 26.15 -9.95
N ASN A 372 7.10 26.46 -10.38
CA ASN A 372 6.84 27.46 -11.40
C ASN A 372 7.18 28.88 -10.94
N GLU A 373 6.89 29.21 -9.68
CA GLU A 373 7.07 30.55 -9.14
C GLU A 373 8.53 30.84 -8.76
N SER A 374 9.30 29.84 -8.30
CA SER A 374 10.68 30.06 -7.78
C SER A 374 11.80 29.63 -8.71
N LYS A 375 11.56 28.74 -9.68
CA LYS A 375 12.62 28.18 -10.53
C LYS A 375 13.46 29.25 -11.26
N LYS A 376 12.82 30.32 -11.75
CA LYS A 376 13.53 31.39 -12.45
C LYS A 376 14.45 32.13 -11.50
N ASP A 377 13.99 32.46 -10.30
CA ASP A 377 14.79 33.22 -9.32
C ASP A 377 15.96 32.37 -8.79
N ILE A 378 15.81 31.04 -8.73
CA ILE A 378 16.93 30.12 -8.44
C ILE A 378 17.95 30.16 -9.57
N LEU A 379 17.52 30.03 -10.84
CA LEU A 379 18.43 30.08 -12.00
C LEU A 379 19.14 31.42 -12.17
N ASP A 380 18.50 32.53 -11.81
CA ASP A 380 19.03 33.87 -11.83
C ASP A 380 19.87 34.19 -10.56
N GLU A 381 20.08 33.20 -9.64
CA GLU A 381 20.82 33.32 -8.37
C GLU A 381 20.31 34.46 -7.45
N LYS A 382 18.99 34.75 -7.50
CA LYS A 382 18.37 35.80 -6.72
C LYS A 382 18.01 35.37 -5.31
N LEU A 383 17.88 34.06 -5.07
CA LEU A 383 17.56 33.54 -3.76
C LEU A 383 18.79 33.41 -2.89
N ASN A 384 18.65 33.84 -1.65
CA ASN A 384 19.70 33.67 -0.66
C ASN A 384 19.69 32.20 -0.14
N GLU A 385 20.75 31.88 0.62
CA GLU A 385 20.99 30.53 1.14
C GLU A 385 19.84 30.03 2.06
N SER A 386 19.30 30.90 2.89
CA SER A 386 18.20 30.57 3.79
C SER A 386 16.90 30.25 3.04
N GLU A 387 16.61 30.96 1.95
CA GLU A 387 15.45 30.71 1.10
C GLU A 387 15.59 29.37 0.35
N LEU A 388 16.81 29.09 -0.16
CA LEU A 388 17.12 27.79 -0.78
C LEU A 388 16.98 26.62 0.24
N ALA A 389 17.47 26.82 1.47
CA ALA A 389 17.35 25.85 2.55
C ALA A 389 15.88 25.60 2.94
N ALA A 390 15.06 26.66 2.97
CA ALA A 390 13.62 26.53 3.21
C ALA A 390 12.92 25.70 2.11
N ILE A 391 13.24 25.96 0.84
CA ILE A 391 12.70 25.17 -0.29
C ILE A 391 13.11 23.69 -0.15
N LYS A 392 14.41 23.44 0.10
CA LYS A 392 14.92 22.08 0.24
C LYS A 392 14.23 21.35 1.39
N GLY A 393 14.14 21.97 2.57
CA GLY A 393 13.49 21.37 3.73
C GLY A 393 12.01 21.03 3.48
N PHE A 394 11.28 21.90 2.76
CA PHE A 394 9.90 21.57 2.35
C PHE A 394 9.85 20.38 1.37
N LEU A 395 10.77 20.33 0.41
CA LEU A 395 10.82 19.20 -0.53
C LEU A 395 11.20 17.88 0.17
N ASP A 396 12.05 17.94 1.21
CA ASP A 396 12.38 16.78 2.04
C ASP A 396 11.14 16.29 2.80
N ASP A 397 10.33 17.20 3.37
CA ASP A 397 9.03 16.87 3.98
C ASP A 397 8.08 16.19 2.98
N VAL A 398 7.97 16.74 1.77
CA VAL A 398 7.13 16.18 0.69
C VAL A 398 7.63 14.79 0.29
N SER A 399 8.94 14.62 0.12
CA SER A 399 9.58 13.35 -0.19
C SER A 399 9.22 12.28 0.87
N TYR A 400 9.36 12.62 2.15
CA TYR A 400 8.98 11.74 3.25
C TYR A 400 7.50 11.35 3.20
N ILE A 401 6.60 12.34 3.10
CA ILE A 401 5.13 12.12 3.14
C ILE A 401 4.67 11.30 1.93
N LEU A 402 5.14 11.63 0.73
CA LEU A 402 4.78 10.88 -0.46
C LEU A 402 5.52 9.53 -0.56
N GLY A 403 6.59 9.33 0.22
CA GLY A 403 7.44 8.13 0.18
C GLY A 403 8.18 8.00 -1.15
N ILE A 404 8.56 9.10 -1.77
CA ILE A 404 9.25 9.16 -3.06
C ILE A 404 10.61 9.82 -2.85
N ASP A 405 11.67 9.15 -3.28
CA ASP A 405 13.02 9.74 -3.22
C ASP A 405 13.21 10.75 -4.36
N PHE A 406 13.42 12.02 -3.98
CA PHE A 406 13.68 13.07 -4.97
C PHE A 406 15.16 13.18 -5.34
N GLN A 407 16.06 12.54 -4.61
CA GLN A 407 17.45 12.43 -5.04
C GLN A 407 17.49 11.54 -6.29
N GLN A 408 18.18 11.98 -7.33
CA GLN A 408 18.45 11.05 -8.43
C GLN A 408 19.40 9.98 -7.89
N LYS A 409 18.97 8.73 -7.97
CA LYS A 409 19.92 7.63 -7.85
C LYS A 409 20.91 7.82 -9.00
N GLN A 410 22.18 8.02 -8.70
CA GLN A 410 23.20 7.88 -9.73
C GLN A 410 22.93 6.55 -10.44
N ASP A 411 22.66 6.65 -11.73
CA ASP A 411 22.27 5.49 -12.54
C ASP A 411 23.57 4.66 -12.75
N SER A 412 23.82 3.79 -11.78
CA SER A 412 25.03 2.94 -11.78
C SER A 412 25.15 2.11 -13.05
N SER A 413 24.06 1.91 -13.81
CA SER A 413 24.08 1.25 -15.11
C SER A 413 24.62 2.16 -16.21
N LYS A 414 24.19 3.43 -16.24
CA LYS A 414 24.71 4.41 -17.21
C LYS A 414 26.14 4.80 -16.90
N ASP A 415 26.49 4.93 -15.62
CA ASP A 415 27.87 5.14 -15.20
C ASP A 415 28.73 3.96 -15.59
N LYS A 416 28.24 2.73 -15.46
CA LYS A 416 28.92 1.51 -15.89
C LYS A 416 29.06 1.46 -17.42
N GLU A 417 27.97 1.71 -18.17
CA GLU A 417 28.01 1.76 -19.65
C GLU A 417 28.97 2.85 -20.15
N LEU A 418 28.98 4.03 -19.52
CA LEU A 418 29.90 5.09 -19.84
C LEU A 418 31.35 4.71 -19.48
N PHE A 419 31.55 4.06 -18.34
CA PHE A 419 32.85 3.55 -17.93
C PHE A 419 33.37 2.48 -18.90
N ASP A 420 32.52 1.53 -19.29
CA ASP A 420 32.84 0.48 -20.26
C ASP A 420 33.20 1.09 -21.63
N LEU A 421 32.43 2.09 -22.11
CA LEU A 421 32.75 2.84 -23.34
C LEU A 421 34.10 3.55 -23.27
N ILE A 422 34.39 4.21 -22.14
CA ILE A 422 35.69 4.90 -21.95
C ILE A 422 36.84 3.89 -21.86
N ALA A 423 36.64 2.72 -21.26
CA ALA A 423 37.60 1.63 -21.21
C ALA A 423 37.89 1.07 -22.61
N ASP A 424 36.83 0.90 -23.43
CA ASP A 424 36.98 0.44 -24.84
C ASP A 424 37.75 1.47 -25.67
N ILE A 425 37.43 2.75 -25.58
CA ILE A 425 38.16 3.83 -26.27
C ILE A 425 39.65 3.85 -25.84
N ARG A 426 39.91 3.67 -24.54
CA ARG A 426 41.31 3.59 -24.05
C ARG A 426 42.04 2.39 -24.65
N THR A 427 41.40 1.26 -24.78
CA THR A 427 41.95 0.05 -25.40
C THR A 427 42.28 0.29 -26.89
N GLU A 428 41.39 0.94 -27.63
CA GLU A 428 41.64 1.34 -29.03
C GLU A 428 42.81 2.32 -29.17
N LEU A 429 42.93 3.30 -28.28
CA LEU A 429 44.06 4.25 -28.27
C LEU A 429 45.38 3.53 -28.05
N ARG A 430 45.46 2.52 -27.16
CA ARG A 430 46.67 1.72 -26.95
C ARG A 430 47.00 0.85 -28.18
N ALA A 431 45.99 0.26 -28.84
CA ALA A 431 46.16 -0.49 -30.05
C ALA A 431 46.74 0.38 -31.18
N ASN A 432 46.36 1.65 -31.23
CA ASN A 432 46.85 2.64 -32.18
C ASN A 432 48.14 3.34 -31.72
N LYS A 433 48.83 2.87 -30.67
CA LYS A 433 50.05 3.40 -30.06
C LYS A 433 49.95 4.84 -29.55
N GLN A 434 48.76 5.33 -29.25
CA GLN A 434 48.47 6.65 -28.66
C GLN A 434 48.49 6.57 -27.12
N TYR A 435 49.65 6.19 -26.58
CA TYR A 435 49.79 5.91 -25.14
C TYR A 435 49.56 7.14 -24.26
N GLU A 436 50.04 8.31 -24.68
CA GLU A 436 49.93 9.56 -23.93
C GLU A 436 48.44 9.95 -23.65
N LEU A 437 47.55 9.73 -24.66
CA LEU A 437 46.12 10.01 -24.49
C LEU A 437 45.45 8.94 -23.61
N SER A 438 45.85 7.68 -23.76
CA SER A 438 45.37 6.60 -22.93
C SER A 438 45.71 6.78 -21.45
N ASP A 439 46.94 7.22 -21.16
CA ASP A 439 47.39 7.47 -19.77
C ASP A 439 46.68 8.69 -19.15
N LYS A 440 46.48 9.74 -19.93
CA LYS A 440 45.71 10.91 -19.49
C LYS A 440 44.26 10.59 -19.15
N ILE A 441 43.58 9.67 -19.87
CA ILE A 441 42.26 9.18 -19.55
C ILE A 441 42.30 8.37 -18.24
N ARG A 442 43.31 7.52 -18.05
CA ARG A 442 43.49 6.76 -16.81
C ARG A 442 43.66 7.67 -15.59
N GLU A 443 44.54 8.64 -15.66
CA GLU A 443 44.74 9.58 -14.55
C GLU A 443 43.45 10.28 -14.17
N LYS A 444 42.68 10.75 -15.15
CA LYS A 444 41.38 11.39 -14.88
C LYS A 444 40.35 10.45 -14.29
N LEU A 445 40.29 9.15 -14.69
CA LEU A 445 39.38 8.17 -14.10
C LEU A 445 39.77 7.87 -12.65
N VAL A 446 41.06 7.74 -12.36
CA VAL A 446 41.59 7.57 -10.99
C VAL A 446 41.24 8.76 -10.11
N ASP A 447 41.40 9.98 -10.63
CA ASP A 447 41.00 11.21 -9.90
C ASP A 447 39.49 11.26 -9.59
N LEU A 448 38.68 10.66 -10.41
CA LEU A 448 37.21 10.49 -10.22
C LEU A 448 36.83 9.29 -9.35
N GLY A 449 37.81 8.51 -8.86
CA GLY A 449 37.58 7.36 -7.97
C GLY A 449 37.30 6.03 -8.68
N TYR A 450 37.54 5.93 -9.98
CA TYR A 450 37.35 4.66 -10.72
C TYR A 450 38.68 3.89 -10.81
N GLU A 451 38.65 2.63 -10.43
CA GLU A 451 39.80 1.70 -10.66
C GLU A 451 39.72 1.11 -12.07
N ILE A 452 40.76 1.32 -12.86
CA ILE A 452 40.89 0.75 -14.21
C ILE A 452 42.22 -0.04 -14.30
N SER A 453 42.11 -1.32 -14.61
CA SER A 453 43.27 -2.19 -14.88
C SER A 453 43.77 -1.97 -16.28
N ASP A 454 45.08 -2.24 -16.50
CA ASP A 454 45.73 -2.15 -17.82
C ASP A 454 45.32 -3.29 -18.76
#